data_40c21c9a4a320a4be0a1753a373ff0fd
#
_entry.id   40c21c9a4a320a4be0a1753a373ff0fd
#
_cell.length_a   1.000
_cell.length_b   1.000
_cell.length_c   1.000
_cell.angle_alpha   90.00
_cell.angle_beta   90.00
_cell.angle_gamma   90.00
#
_symmetry.space_group_name_H-M   'P 1'
#
loop_
_entity.id
_entity.type
_entity.pdbx_description
1 polymer ?
#
loop_
_entity_poly.entity_id
_entity_poly.type
_entity_poly.pdbx_seq_one_letter_code
_entity_poly.pdbx_strand_id
1 'polypeptide(L)'
;FFFQAEDGIRDHCVTGVQTCALPIFDVPAGVPSPEIYAGRLTRCRASKTLTVECVVRGYLAGSAWEEYKNKGSAWGRPLPKYLLESAKLPEPIFTPTTKAEQGHDLPLTDAEAEKELGAALFRQVRERSLALYTAAQKHAEKAGILLADTKFEFGTDEKGNLLLIDELLTPDSSRFWPADQWQPGRNPPSFDKQFVRDYLSGLKDWNRQPPGPSLPASVIQGTLDRYREACRRLTGSEPKLS
;
A
#
# COMPACT_ATOMS: atom_id res chain seq x y z
N PHE A 1 -3.15 9.76 -8.14
CA PHE A 1 -3.18 8.30 -8.04
C PHE A 1 -2.26 7.75 -9.11
N PHE A 2 -1.27 6.96 -8.71
CA PHE A 2 -0.26 6.44 -9.61
C PHE A 2 -0.43 4.94 -9.72
N PHE A 3 -0.53 4.45 -10.94
CA PHE A 3 -0.31 3.06 -11.25
C PHE A 3 1.13 2.92 -11.70
N GLN A 4 1.94 2.26 -10.91
CA GLN A 4 3.28 1.86 -11.32
C GLN A 4 3.15 0.46 -11.93
N ALA A 5 3.50 0.33 -13.21
CA ALA A 5 3.59 -0.99 -13.83
C ALA A 5 4.72 -1.78 -13.16
N GLU A 6 4.41 -2.93 -12.63
CA GLU A 6 5.38 -3.85 -12.05
C GLU A 6 6.12 -4.63 -13.14
N ASP A 7 7.00 -3.98 -13.87
CA ASP A 7 7.93 -4.68 -14.74
C ASP A 7 9.36 -4.37 -14.31
N GLY A 8 9.93 -5.21 -13.44
CA GLY A 8 11.37 -5.44 -13.34
C GLY A 8 12.33 -4.29 -13.03
N ILE A 9 11.83 -3.08 -12.79
CA ILE A 9 12.65 -1.87 -12.61
C ILE A 9 13.01 -1.64 -11.12
N ARG A 10 12.51 -2.45 -10.21
CA ARG A 10 12.82 -2.34 -8.77
C ARG A 10 14.29 -2.59 -8.44
N ASP A 11 15.03 -3.36 -9.24
CA ASP A 11 16.41 -3.76 -8.93
C ASP A 11 17.48 -2.71 -9.24
N HIS A 12 17.12 -1.60 -9.89
CA HIS A 12 18.07 -0.53 -10.21
C HIS A 12 17.69 0.83 -9.64
N CYS A 13 16.68 0.89 -8.80
CA CYS A 13 16.37 2.11 -8.07
C CYS A 13 17.36 2.30 -6.93
N VAL A 14 18.11 3.36 -7.08
CA VAL A 14 18.99 3.97 -6.09
C VAL A 14 18.41 3.79 -4.69
N THR A 15 19.13 3.08 -3.86
CA THR A 15 18.83 2.91 -2.45
C THR A 15 18.61 4.27 -1.78
N GLY A 16 17.41 4.46 -1.27
CA GLY A 16 17.06 5.61 -0.44
C GLY A 16 16.55 6.80 -1.22
N VAL A 17 15.22 6.81 -1.57
CA VAL A 17 14.64 8.07 -1.97
C VAL A 17 13.27 7.97 -2.56
N GLN A 18 12.29 8.72 -2.15
CA GLN A 18 11.33 9.23 -3.12
C GLN A 18 10.24 10.07 -2.46
N THR A 19 10.07 11.29 -2.87
CA THR A 19 8.79 11.98 -2.68
C THR A 19 7.93 11.67 -3.88
N CYS A 20 6.65 11.32 -3.65
CA CYS A 20 5.70 11.14 -4.74
C CYS A 20 5.64 12.38 -5.62
N ALA A 21 6.00 12.21 -6.87
CA ALA A 21 5.82 13.21 -7.92
C ALA A 21 4.96 12.58 -9.03
N LEU A 22 4.31 13.42 -9.82
CA LEU A 22 3.53 12.96 -10.97
C LEU A 22 4.42 12.26 -11.99
N PRO A 23 3.95 11.22 -12.68
CA PRO A 23 4.67 10.66 -13.83
C PRO A 23 5.00 11.76 -14.83
N ILE A 24 6.22 11.76 -15.31
CA ILE A 24 6.66 12.70 -16.33
C ILE A 24 6.56 12.04 -17.71
N PHE A 25 5.98 12.77 -18.65
CA PHE A 25 5.92 12.36 -20.05
C PHE A 25 7.09 12.92 -20.85
N ASP A 26 7.64 14.04 -20.41
CA ASP A 26 8.88 14.63 -20.98
C ASP A 26 10.09 13.98 -20.32
N VAL A 27 10.60 12.94 -20.96
CA VAL A 27 11.76 12.20 -20.46
C VAL A 27 13.01 13.10 -20.51
N PRO A 28 13.81 13.18 -19.42
CA PRO A 28 15.00 14.01 -19.40
C PRO A 28 15.98 13.68 -20.54
N ALA A 29 16.66 14.70 -21.06
CA ALA A 29 17.69 14.53 -22.08
C ALA A 29 18.80 13.58 -21.59
N GLY A 30 19.26 12.69 -22.46
CA GLY A 30 20.32 11.71 -22.16
C GLY A 30 19.82 10.35 -21.63
N VAL A 31 18.51 10.18 -21.42
CA VAL A 31 17.95 8.85 -21.15
C VAL A 31 17.87 8.05 -22.44
N PRO A 32 18.48 6.85 -22.54
CA PRO A 32 18.36 6.01 -23.74
C PRO A 32 16.91 5.55 -23.94
N SER A 33 16.46 5.50 -25.20
CA SER A 33 15.12 5.05 -25.58
C SER A 33 14.00 5.73 -24.79
N PRO A 34 13.90 7.08 -24.84
CA PRO A 34 12.99 7.85 -23.99
C PRO A 34 11.51 7.47 -24.19
N GLU A 35 11.13 6.96 -25.35
CA GLU A 35 9.79 6.48 -25.67
C GLU A 35 9.32 5.33 -24.78
N ILE A 36 10.24 4.50 -24.29
CA ILE A 36 9.94 3.38 -23.40
C ILE A 36 9.54 3.90 -22.01
N TYR A 37 10.07 5.05 -21.61
CA TYR A 37 9.93 5.57 -20.25
C TYR A 37 8.88 6.68 -20.12
N ALA A 38 8.35 7.19 -21.22
CA ALA A 38 7.34 8.23 -21.20
C ALA A 38 6.12 7.79 -20.38
N GLY A 39 5.73 8.59 -19.37
CA GLY A 39 4.64 8.25 -18.45
C GLY A 39 4.97 7.20 -17.38
N ARG A 40 6.19 6.63 -17.40
CA ARG A 40 6.64 5.61 -16.44
C ARG A 40 7.74 6.11 -15.50
N LEU A 41 8.22 7.32 -15.70
CA LEU A 41 9.21 7.95 -14.83
C LEU A 41 8.54 8.84 -13.80
N THR A 42 9.09 8.82 -12.60
CA THR A 42 8.76 9.79 -11.55
C THR A 42 10.02 10.54 -11.16
N ARG A 43 9.99 11.87 -11.23
CA ARG A 43 11.09 12.71 -10.75
C ARG A 43 11.01 12.83 -9.25
N CYS A 44 12.06 12.38 -8.55
CA CYS A 44 12.07 12.30 -7.10
C CYS A 44 13.12 13.22 -6.49
N ARG A 45 12.92 13.56 -5.21
CA ARG A 45 13.93 14.21 -4.36
C ARG A 45 14.62 13.14 -3.51
N ALA A 46 15.94 13.23 -3.37
CA ALA A 46 16.67 12.38 -2.46
C ALA A 46 16.22 12.56 -0.99
N SER A 47 16.05 11.49 -0.27
CA SER A 47 15.70 11.50 1.15
C SER A 47 16.34 10.33 1.87
N LYS A 48 16.51 10.45 3.19
CA LYS A 48 16.88 9.33 4.05
C LYS A 48 15.59 8.61 4.45
N THR A 49 15.41 7.37 3.98
CA THR A 49 14.24 6.54 4.30
C THR A 49 14.20 6.22 5.80
N LEU A 50 13.01 6.24 6.39
CA LEU A 50 12.80 5.73 7.75
C LEU A 50 12.72 4.20 7.74
N THR A 51 13.12 3.60 8.85
CA THR A 51 13.16 2.14 9.07
C THR A 51 11.82 1.55 9.46
N VAL A 52 10.76 2.35 9.49
CA VAL A 52 9.41 1.97 9.89
C VAL A 52 8.43 2.22 8.75
N GLU A 53 7.69 1.20 8.36
CA GLU A 53 6.53 1.34 7.49
C GLU A 53 5.29 1.73 8.29
N CYS A 54 4.52 2.65 7.76
CA CYS A 54 3.40 3.28 8.44
C CYS A 54 2.07 2.78 7.86
N VAL A 55 1.57 1.67 8.37
CA VAL A 55 0.28 1.11 7.93
C VAL A 55 -0.85 1.70 8.76
N VAL A 56 -1.91 2.16 8.08
CA VAL A 56 -3.16 2.59 8.73
C VAL A 56 -4.30 1.70 8.29
N ARG A 57 -5.12 1.26 9.24
CA ARG A 57 -6.23 0.35 9.00
C ARG A 57 -7.53 0.93 9.51
N GLY A 58 -8.55 0.99 8.66
CA GLY A 58 -9.93 1.33 9.03
C GLY A 58 -10.84 0.13 9.08
N TYR A 59 -10.35 -1.04 8.64
CA TYR A 59 -11.08 -2.29 8.64
C TYR A 59 -10.19 -3.44 9.12
N LEU A 60 -10.81 -4.46 9.68
CA LEU A 60 -10.14 -5.62 10.26
C LEU A 60 -9.89 -6.67 9.17
N ALA A 61 -8.76 -6.57 8.48
CA ALA A 61 -8.41 -7.42 7.35
C ALA A 61 -6.94 -7.88 7.37
N GLY A 62 -6.63 -8.92 6.61
CA GLY A 62 -5.27 -9.45 6.46
C GLY A 62 -4.63 -9.80 7.80
N SER A 63 -3.38 -9.37 8.03
CA SER A 63 -2.64 -9.66 9.26
C SER A 63 -3.33 -9.16 10.53
N ALA A 64 -4.08 -8.06 10.46
CA ALA A 64 -4.84 -7.55 11.61
C ALA A 64 -6.00 -8.49 11.97
N TRP A 65 -6.69 -9.06 10.99
CA TRP A 65 -7.70 -10.08 11.23
C TRP A 65 -7.10 -11.34 11.85
N GLU A 66 -5.98 -11.82 11.32
CA GLU A 66 -5.31 -13.02 11.85
C GLU A 66 -4.84 -12.81 13.30
N GLU A 67 -4.30 -11.65 13.64
CA GLU A 67 -3.93 -11.34 15.01
C GLU A 67 -5.15 -11.25 15.93
N TYR A 68 -6.18 -10.50 15.49
CA TYR A 68 -7.40 -10.35 16.28
C TYR A 68 -8.10 -11.68 16.56
N LYS A 69 -8.22 -12.55 15.56
CA LYS A 69 -8.81 -13.88 15.71
C LYS A 69 -8.12 -14.71 16.79
N ASN A 70 -6.81 -14.55 16.92
CA ASN A 70 -6.01 -15.32 17.86
C ASN A 70 -5.90 -14.66 19.25
N LYS A 71 -5.87 -13.31 19.31
CA LYS A 71 -5.54 -12.59 20.55
C LYS A 71 -6.62 -11.62 21.01
N GLY A 72 -7.64 -11.32 20.19
CA GLY A 72 -8.64 -10.27 20.48
C GLY A 72 -8.07 -8.84 20.43
N SER A 73 -6.87 -8.67 19.89
CA SER A 73 -6.15 -7.41 19.81
C SER A 73 -5.47 -7.27 18.44
N ALA A 74 -5.08 -6.06 18.09
CA ALA A 74 -4.22 -5.80 16.94
C ALA A 74 -3.12 -4.81 17.35
N TRP A 75 -1.85 -5.15 17.10
CA TRP A 75 -0.67 -4.36 17.48
C TRP A 75 -0.65 -3.94 18.95
N GLY A 76 -0.96 -4.90 19.85
CA GLY A 76 -1.02 -4.66 21.30
C GLY A 76 -2.22 -3.85 21.77
N ARG A 77 -3.13 -3.43 20.87
CA ARG A 77 -4.34 -2.66 21.20
C ARG A 77 -5.53 -3.60 21.31
N PRO A 78 -6.23 -3.64 22.44
CA PRO A 78 -7.46 -4.40 22.55
C PRO A 78 -8.52 -3.82 21.60
N LEU A 79 -9.21 -4.69 20.87
CA LEU A 79 -10.30 -4.31 19.99
C LEU A 79 -11.65 -4.79 20.59
N PRO A 80 -12.78 -4.20 20.17
CA PRO A 80 -14.09 -4.66 20.57
C PRO A 80 -14.26 -6.17 20.33
N LYS A 81 -14.97 -6.84 21.25
CA LYS A 81 -15.27 -8.26 21.08
C LYS A 81 -16.25 -8.49 19.93
N TYR A 82 -16.18 -9.69 19.34
CA TYR A 82 -17.10 -10.15 18.29
C TYR A 82 -17.01 -9.39 16.96
N LEU A 83 -15.89 -8.73 16.70
CA LEU A 83 -15.64 -8.22 15.35
C LEU A 83 -15.48 -9.40 14.39
N LEU A 84 -16.07 -9.24 13.23
CA LEU A 84 -15.97 -10.20 12.13
C LEU A 84 -14.83 -9.80 11.18
N GLU A 85 -14.42 -10.73 10.33
CA GLU A 85 -13.51 -10.41 9.23
C GLU A 85 -14.05 -9.26 8.41
N SER A 86 -13.20 -8.37 7.93
CA SER A 86 -13.52 -7.16 7.20
C SER A 86 -14.43 -6.15 7.92
N ALA A 87 -14.71 -6.31 9.21
CA ALA A 87 -15.50 -5.34 9.97
C ALA A 87 -14.82 -3.96 9.96
N LYS A 88 -15.61 -2.89 9.86
CA LYS A 88 -15.13 -1.52 10.03
C LYS A 88 -14.71 -1.32 11.48
N LEU A 89 -13.53 -0.78 11.70
CA LEU A 89 -13.05 -0.42 13.02
C LEU A 89 -13.76 0.85 13.51
N PRO A 90 -13.95 1.01 14.83
CA PRO A 90 -14.56 2.24 15.41
C PRO A 90 -13.81 3.51 14.99
N GLU A 91 -12.48 3.41 14.93
CA GLU A 91 -11.59 4.45 14.43
C GLU A 91 -10.42 3.81 13.67
N PRO A 92 -9.80 4.52 12.72
CA PRO A 92 -8.60 4.03 12.05
C PRO A 92 -7.46 3.85 13.06
N ILE A 93 -6.75 2.73 12.96
CA ILE A 93 -5.61 2.42 13.82
C ILE A 93 -4.30 2.51 13.03
N PHE A 94 -3.28 3.07 13.67
CA PHE A 94 -1.91 3.07 13.17
C PHE A 94 -1.22 1.76 13.61
N THR A 95 -0.67 1.01 12.66
CA THR A 95 -0.10 -0.33 12.86
C THR A 95 1.26 -0.40 12.18
N PRO A 96 2.31 0.18 12.81
CA PRO A 96 3.63 0.24 12.21
C PRO A 96 4.26 -1.16 12.09
N THR A 97 5.15 -1.31 11.10
CA THR A 97 5.98 -2.51 10.93
C THR A 97 7.42 -2.09 10.70
N THR A 98 8.34 -3.02 10.90
CA THR A 98 9.71 -2.83 10.46
C THR A 98 9.75 -2.74 8.93
N LYS A 99 10.76 -2.07 8.39
CA LYS A 99 11.10 -2.18 6.97
C LYS A 99 12.25 -3.18 6.86
N ALA A 100 11.93 -4.45 6.63
CA ALA A 100 12.91 -5.50 6.56
C ALA A 100 13.72 -5.40 5.25
N GLU A 101 15.05 -5.43 5.35
CA GLU A 101 15.91 -5.57 4.17
C GLU A 101 15.89 -7.01 3.63
N GLN A 102 15.62 -7.99 4.48
CA GLN A 102 15.45 -9.40 4.13
C GLN A 102 14.33 -10.03 4.97
N GLY A 103 13.51 -10.88 4.35
CA GLY A 103 12.42 -11.58 5.02
C GLY A 103 11.09 -10.83 4.97
N HIS A 104 10.35 -10.86 6.07
CA HIS A 104 9.03 -10.22 6.18
C HIS A 104 9.07 -9.10 7.21
N ASP A 105 8.29 -8.05 6.95
CA ASP A 105 8.09 -6.97 7.90
C ASP A 105 7.43 -7.49 9.17
N LEU A 106 7.97 -7.08 10.32
CA LEU A 106 7.47 -7.50 11.63
C LEU A 106 6.61 -6.39 12.24
N PRO A 107 5.49 -6.75 12.88
CA PRO A 107 4.69 -5.79 13.63
C PRO A 107 5.52 -5.10 14.72
N LEU A 108 5.35 -3.78 14.84
CA LEU A 108 5.91 -2.98 15.94
C LEU A 108 4.78 -2.42 16.79
N THR A 109 4.93 -2.46 18.09
CA THR A 109 4.10 -1.66 18.98
C THR A 109 4.45 -0.17 18.83
N ASP A 110 3.55 0.72 19.27
CA ASP A 110 3.83 2.16 19.28
C ASP A 110 5.12 2.48 20.04
N ALA A 111 5.37 1.80 21.17
CA ALA A 111 6.57 2.00 21.97
C ALA A 111 7.86 1.56 21.27
N GLU A 112 7.81 0.47 20.52
CA GLU A 112 8.95 0.00 19.72
C GLU A 112 9.22 0.94 18.55
N ALA A 113 8.18 1.37 17.83
CA ALA A 113 8.32 2.33 16.74
C ALA A 113 8.81 3.72 17.25
N GLU A 114 8.35 4.16 18.43
CA GLU A 114 8.84 5.38 19.07
C GLU A 114 10.31 5.26 19.50
N LYS A 115 10.72 4.11 20.00
CA LYS A 115 12.12 3.85 20.34
C LYS A 115 13.01 3.88 19.08
N GLU A 116 12.53 3.37 17.98
CA GLU A 116 13.26 3.32 16.70
C GLU A 116 13.42 4.71 16.07
N LEU A 117 12.35 5.51 16.03
CA LEU A 117 12.30 6.80 15.34
C LEU A 117 12.63 8.00 16.26
N GLY A 118 12.51 7.83 17.55
CA GLY A 118 12.46 8.92 18.52
C GLY A 118 11.06 9.58 18.60
N ALA A 119 10.69 10.04 19.79
CA ALA A 119 9.33 10.49 20.12
C ALA A 119 8.77 11.59 19.19
N ALA A 120 9.61 12.56 18.79
CA ALA A 120 9.18 13.66 17.95
C ALA A 120 8.82 13.20 16.52
N LEU A 121 9.65 12.35 15.92
CA LEU A 121 9.45 11.85 14.57
C LEU A 121 8.32 10.81 14.53
N PHE A 122 8.27 9.90 15.51
CA PHE A 122 7.17 8.95 15.66
C PHE A 122 5.80 9.65 15.68
N ARG A 123 5.65 10.69 16.49
CA ARG A 123 4.42 11.48 16.55
C ARG A 123 4.04 12.07 15.19
N GLN A 124 5.01 12.66 14.48
CA GLN A 124 4.76 13.26 13.17
C GLN A 124 4.31 12.21 12.14
N VAL A 125 5.00 11.06 12.03
CA VAL A 125 4.62 10.02 11.07
C VAL A 125 3.25 9.43 11.39
N ARG A 126 2.95 9.19 12.67
CA ARG A 126 1.65 8.67 13.11
C ARG A 126 0.51 9.64 12.78
N GLU A 127 0.64 10.92 13.14
CA GLU A 127 -0.37 11.95 12.87
C GLU A 127 -0.59 12.14 11.37
N ARG A 128 0.49 12.22 10.58
CA ARG A 128 0.38 12.37 9.12
C ARG A 128 -0.24 11.15 8.46
N SER A 129 0.13 9.94 8.87
CA SER A 129 -0.45 8.71 8.34
C SER A 129 -1.96 8.64 8.58
N LEU A 130 -2.41 8.94 9.80
CA LEU A 130 -3.83 8.96 10.14
C LEU A 130 -4.59 10.06 9.38
N ALA A 131 -4.01 11.24 9.24
CA ALA A 131 -4.61 12.34 8.48
C ALA A 131 -4.74 12.01 6.98
N LEU A 132 -3.68 11.47 6.37
CA LEU A 132 -3.68 11.03 4.97
C LEU A 132 -4.71 9.92 4.74
N TYR A 133 -4.73 8.91 5.61
CA TYR A 133 -5.71 7.83 5.54
C TYR A 133 -7.14 8.37 5.60
N THR A 134 -7.44 9.23 6.58
CA THR A 134 -8.79 9.78 6.78
C THR A 134 -9.24 10.61 5.56
N ALA A 135 -8.35 11.40 4.98
CA ALA A 135 -8.65 12.16 3.76
C ALA A 135 -8.92 11.24 2.57
N ALA A 136 -8.07 10.21 2.39
CA ALA A 136 -8.20 9.22 1.33
C ALA A 136 -9.46 8.38 1.47
N GLN A 137 -9.79 7.94 2.69
CA GLN A 137 -11.02 7.19 2.98
C GLN A 137 -12.27 7.97 2.56
N LYS A 138 -12.36 9.24 2.94
CA LYS A 138 -13.48 10.12 2.56
C LYS A 138 -13.58 10.32 1.05
N HIS A 139 -12.45 10.37 0.34
CA HIS A 139 -12.45 10.47 -1.11
C HIS A 139 -12.92 9.17 -1.77
N ALA A 140 -12.37 8.04 -1.32
CA ALA A 140 -12.72 6.71 -1.83
C ALA A 140 -14.20 6.36 -1.59
N GLU A 141 -14.74 6.68 -0.41
CA GLU A 141 -16.16 6.46 -0.09
C GLU A 141 -17.09 7.17 -1.07
N LYS A 142 -16.77 8.40 -1.52
CA LYS A 142 -17.53 9.12 -2.54
C LYS A 142 -17.49 8.44 -3.91
N ALA A 143 -16.45 7.70 -4.17
CA ALA A 143 -16.25 6.93 -5.40
C ALA A 143 -16.83 5.49 -5.32
N GLY A 144 -17.53 5.16 -4.24
CA GLY A 144 -18.07 3.81 -4.01
C GLY A 144 -17.00 2.79 -3.68
N ILE A 145 -15.87 3.24 -3.14
CA ILE A 145 -14.74 2.39 -2.75
C ILE A 145 -14.47 2.53 -1.25
N LEU A 146 -14.25 1.41 -0.58
CA LEU A 146 -13.77 1.38 0.80
C LEU A 146 -12.26 1.18 0.80
N LEU A 147 -11.54 2.09 1.46
CA LEU A 147 -10.12 1.96 1.74
C LEU A 147 -9.97 1.17 3.05
N ALA A 148 -9.61 -0.11 2.95
CA ALA A 148 -9.53 -0.97 4.12
C ALA A 148 -8.27 -0.71 4.94
N ASP A 149 -7.14 -0.67 4.29
CA ASP A 149 -5.85 -0.30 4.84
C ASP A 149 -4.95 0.29 3.75
N THR A 150 -3.91 0.97 4.17
CA THR A 150 -2.87 1.46 3.27
C THR A 150 -1.54 1.57 4.01
N LYS A 151 -0.46 1.39 3.27
CA LYS A 151 0.92 1.55 3.72
C LYS A 151 1.45 2.89 3.22
N PHE A 152 2.04 3.66 4.13
CA PHE A 152 2.80 4.87 3.82
C PHE A 152 4.26 4.65 4.17
N GLU A 153 5.14 5.25 3.41
CA GLU A 153 6.55 5.33 3.72
C GLU A 153 6.99 6.79 3.86
N PHE A 154 7.89 7.02 4.78
CA PHE A 154 8.41 8.35 5.05
C PHE A 154 9.94 8.36 5.03
N GLY A 155 10.46 9.52 4.74
CA GLY A 155 11.89 9.82 4.81
C GLY A 155 12.11 11.23 5.32
N THR A 156 13.36 11.62 5.50
CA THR A 156 13.74 12.99 5.86
C THR A 156 14.66 13.57 4.80
N ASP A 157 14.51 14.87 4.51
CA ASP A 157 15.46 15.61 3.69
C ASP A 157 16.74 15.95 4.50
N GLU A 158 17.71 16.60 3.83
CA GLU A 158 18.96 17.04 4.46
C GLU A 158 18.75 18.01 5.65
N LYS A 159 17.60 18.66 5.71
CA LYS A 159 17.23 19.59 6.78
C LYS A 159 16.43 18.92 7.91
N GLY A 160 16.19 17.61 7.80
CA GLY A 160 15.38 16.84 8.75
C GLY A 160 13.87 17.01 8.59
N ASN A 161 13.40 17.63 7.51
CA ASN A 161 11.96 17.74 7.27
C ASN A 161 11.40 16.38 6.84
N LEU A 162 10.25 16.01 7.40
CA LEU A 162 9.55 14.77 7.06
C LEU A 162 8.94 14.86 5.67
N LEU A 163 9.25 13.89 4.83
CA LEU A 163 8.74 13.72 3.47
C LEU A 163 7.95 12.42 3.39
N LEU A 164 6.83 12.44 2.68
CA LEU A 164 6.16 11.24 2.22
C LEU A 164 6.93 10.71 1.00
N ILE A 165 7.28 9.43 1.03
CA ILE A 165 8.09 8.79 -0.02
C ILE A 165 7.39 7.54 -0.53
N ASP A 166 7.96 6.90 -1.57
CA ASP A 166 7.41 5.70 -2.20
C ASP A 166 6.03 5.94 -2.83
N GLU A 167 5.26 4.91 -3.02
CA GLU A 167 3.92 4.99 -3.61
C GLU A 167 2.86 5.49 -2.61
N LEU A 168 1.83 6.14 -3.13
CA LEU A 168 0.74 6.69 -2.33
C LEU A 168 -0.61 6.20 -2.85
N LEU A 169 -1.33 5.43 -2.02
CA LEU A 169 -2.72 5.03 -2.28
C LEU A 169 -2.90 4.31 -3.63
N THR A 170 -1.93 3.50 -3.99
CA THR A 170 -2.00 2.64 -5.17
C THR A 170 -2.66 1.30 -4.83
N PRO A 171 -3.12 0.52 -5.81
CA PRO A 171 -3.60 -0.83 -5.56
C PRO A 171 -2.52 -1.80 -5.03
N ASP A 172 -1.26 -1.42 -5.06
CA ASP A 172 -0.18 -2.20 -4.46
C ASP A 172 0.00 -1.88 -2.96
N SER A 173 0.00 -0.60 -2.59
CA SER A 173 0.15 -0.14 -1.21
C SER A 173 -1.14 -0.16 -0.39
N SER A 174 -2.30 -0.32 -1.04
CA SER A 174 -3.62 -0.14 -0.43
C SER A 174 -4.57 -1.27 -0.78
N ARG A 175 -5.47 -1.59 0.17
CA ARG A 175 -6.57 -2.52 -0.07
C ARG A 175 -7.85 -1.73 -0.33
N PHE A 176 -8.35 -1.85 -1.56
CA PHE A 176 -9.58 -1.19 -2.01
C PHE A 176 -10.69 -2.20 -2.25
N TRP A 177 -11.85 -1.98 -1.63
CA TRP A 177 -13.02 -2.83 -1.79
C TRP A 177 -14.18 -2.07 -2.46
N PRO A 178 -14.94 -2.70 -3.36
CA PRO A 178 -16.21 -2.13 -3.81
C PRO A 178 -17.19 -2.05 -2.64
N ALA A 179 -17.71 -0.85 -2.38
CA ALA A 179 -18.57 -0.60 -1.22
C ALA A 179 -19.89 -1.39 -1.29
N ASP A 180 -20.42 -1.59 -2.49
CA ASP A 180 -21.64 -2.34 -2.77
C ASP A 180 -21.51 -3.86 -2.58
N GLN A 181 -20.27 -4.37 -2.51
CA GLN A 181 -19.98 -5.79 -2.33
C GLN A 181 -19.37 -6.11 -0.96
N TRP A 182 -19.18 -5.08 -0.13
CA TRP A 182 -18.64 -5.26 1.21
C TRP A 182 -19.71 -5.71 2.20
N GLN A 183 -19.34 -6.68 3.01
CA GLN A 183 -20.14 -7.16 4.14
C GLN A 183 -19.18 -7.73 5.21
N PRO A 184 -19.35 -7.39 6.49
CA PRO A 184 -18.59 -8.03 7.57
C PRO A 184 -18.80 -9.54 7.60
N GLY A 185 -17.76 -10.29 7.97
CA GLY A 185 -17.78 -11.74 8.07
C GLY A 185 -17.30 -12.48 6.83
N ARG A 186 -16.91 -11.77 5.80
CA ARG A 186 -16.27 -12.35 4.59
C ARG A 186 -15.23 -11.41 4.03
N ASN A 187 -14.25 -11.96 3.34
CA ASN A 187 -13.27 -11.17 2.59
C ASN A 187 -13.94 -10.63 1.32
N PRO A 188 -14.08 -9.29 1.14
CA PRO A 188 -14.69 -8.73 -0.05
C PRO A 188 -13.80 -8.92 -1.29
N PRO A 189 -14.38 -8.87 -2.51
CA PRO A 189 -13.58 -8.68 -3.71
C PRO A 189 -12.71 -7.43 -3.59
N SER A 190 -11.54 -7.46 -4.18
CA SER A 190 -10.58 -6.36 -4.05
C SER A 190 -10.12 -5.84 -5.42
N PHE A 191 -9.84 -4.54 -5.48
CA PHE A 191 -9.23 -3.89 -6.65
C PHE A 191 -7.69 -3.90 -6.59
N ASP A 192 -7.12 -4.54 -5.57
CA ASP A 192 -5.69 -4.61 -5.32
C ASP A 192 -5.08 -5.96 -5.77
N LYS A 193 -3.83 -6.19 -5.40
CA LYS A 193 -3.07 -7.41 -5.69
C LYS A 193 -3.62 -8.71 -5.06
N GLN A 194 -4.69 -8.61 -4.26
CA GLN A 194 -5.29 -9.80 -3.62
C GLN A 194 -5.78 -10.81 -4.65
N PHE A 195 -6.26 -10.35 -5.81
CA PHE A 195 -6.68 -11.24 -6.90
C PHE A 195 -5.54 -12.16 -7.40
N VAL A 196 -4.34 -11.61 -7.57
CA VAL A 196 -3.15 -12.40 -7.92
C VAL A 196 -2.75 -13.32 -6.77
N ARG A 197 -2.80 -12.82 -5.53
CA ARG A 197 -2.49 -13.63 -4.35
C ARG A 197 -3.43 -14.81 -4.18
N ASP A 198 -4.72 -14.61 -4.43
CA ASP A 198 -5.72 -15.67 -4.35
C ASP A 198 -5.45 -16.76 -5.41
N TYR A 199 -5.12 -16.36 -6.63
CA TYR A 199 -4.69 -17.29 -7.68
C TYR A 199 -3.44 -18.08 -7.24
N LEU A 200 -2.39 -17.38 -6.82
CA LEU A 200 -1.13 -18.02 -6.41
C LEU A 200 -1.31 -18.94 -5.20
N SER A 201 -2.18 -18.56 -4.26
CA SER A 201 -2.49 -19.37 -3.08
C SER A 201 -3.27 -20.63 -3.41
N GLY A 202 -4.02 -20.64 -4.52
CA GLY A 202 -4.75 -21.80 -5.04
C GLY A 202 -3.88 -22.83 -5.76
N LEU A 203 -2.65 -22.49 -6.10
CA LEU A 203 -1.73 -23.41 -6.76
C LEU A 203 -1.23 -24.48 -5.79
N LYS A 204 -1.46 -25.75 -6.13
CA LYS A 204 -1.04 -26.90 -5.32
C LYS A 204 0.41 -27.32 -5.57
N ASP A 205 0.91 -27.03 -6.77
CA ASP A 205 2.20 -27.53 -7.24
C ASP A 205 3.34 -26.50 -7.08
N TRP A 206 3.09 -25.38 -6.41
CA TRP A 206 4.09 -24.36 -6.14
C TRP A 206 4.39 -24.24 -4.63
N ASN A 207 5.66 -24.39 -4.30
CA ASN A 207 6.15 -24.34 -2.91
C ASN A 207 6.28 -22.92 -2.35
N ARG A 208 5.83 -21.90 -3.06
CA ARG A 208 5.92 -20.46 -2.71
C ARG A 208 7.37 -19.93 -2.62
N GLN A 209 8.29 -20.62 -3.29
CA GLN A 209 9.68 -20.17 -3.42
C GLN A 209 9.95 -19.73 -4.86
N PRO A 210 10.93 -18.83 -5.08
CA PRO A 210 11.40 -18.48 -6.42
C PRO A 210 11.92 -19.72 -7.19
N PRO A 211 11.76 -19.74 -8.53
CA PRO A 211 11.05 -18.75 -9.35
C PRO A 211 9.55 -18.83 -9.21
N GLY A 212 8.86 -17.68 -9.27
CA GLY A 212 7.41 -17.64 -9.30
C GLY A 212 6.84 -18.28 -10.57
N PRO A 213 5.63 -18.84 -10.52
CA PRO A 213 4.97 -19.40 -11.71
C PRO A 213 4.54 -18.28 -12.67
N SER A 214 4.52 -18.59 -13.97
CA SER A 214 3.94 -17.69 -14.97
C SER A 214 2.45 -17.48 -14.71
N LEU A 215 2.00 -16.24 -14.76
CA LEU A 215 0.58 -15.93 -14.61
C LEU A 215 -0.17 -16.20 -15.92
N PRO A 216 -1.33 -16.86 -15.89
CA PRO A 216 -2.20 -17.00 -17.05
C PRO A 216 -2.69 -15.65 -17.57
N ALA A 217 -2.89 -15.53 -18.87
CA ALA A 217 -3.40 -14.29 -19.49
C ALA A 217 -4.71 -13.79 -18.84
N SER A 218 -5.58 -14.70 -18.41
CA SER A 218 -6.82 -14.35 -17.71
C SER A 218 -6.59 -13.68 -16.34
N VAL A 219 -5.55 -14.09 -15.62
CA VAL A 219 -5.18 -13.49 -14.33
C VAL A 219 -4.56 -12.10 -14.56
N ILE A 220 -3.70 -11.97 -15.55
CA ILE A 220 -3.12 -10.68 -15.94
C ILE A 220 -4.23 -9.71 -16.34
N GLN A 221 -5.11 -10.11 -17.26
CA GLN A 221 -6.21 -9.28 -17.72
C GLN A 221 -7.16 -8.91 -16.58
N GLY A 222 -7.54 -9.87 -15.74
CA GLY A 222 -8.41 -9.63 -14.59
C GLY A 222 -7.80 -8.66 -13.57
N THR A 223 -6.47 -8.64 -13.43
CA THR A 223 -5.76 -7.67 -12.59
C THR A 223 -5.78 -6.27 -13.20
N LEU A 224 -5.47 -6.18 -14.50
CA LEU A 224 -5.53 -4.91 -15.24
C LEU A 224 -6.93 -4.28 -15.20
N ASP A 225 -7.97 -5.07 -15.38
CA ASP A 225 -9.35 -4.59 -15.37
C ASP A 225 -9.72 -4.01 -13.99
N ARG A 226 -9.27 -4.66 -12.90
CA ARG A 226 -9.46 -4.14 -11.53
C ARG A 226 -8.73 -2.83 -11.29
N TYR A 227 -7.49 -2.73 -11.74
CA TYR A 227 -6.69 -1.51 -11.61
C TYR A 227 -7.29 -0.35 -12.41
N ARG A 228 -7.76 -0.61 -13.63
CA ARG A 228 -8.47 0.37 -14.46
C ARG A 228 -9.75 0.84 -13.80
N GLU A 229 -10.55 -0.10 -13.29
CA GLU A 229 -11.80 0.23 -12.60
C GLU A 229 -11.55 1.07 -11.33
N ALA A 230 -10.56 0.70 -10.52
CA ALA A 230 -10.18 1.51 -9.35
C ALA A 230 -9.75 2.93 -9.77
N CYS A 231 -8.90 3.05 -10.79
CA CYS A 231 -8.46 4.33 -11.32
C CYS A 231 -9.65 5.18 -11.78
N ARG A 232 -10.51 4.60 -12.60
CA ARG A 232 -11.70 5.28 -13.14
C ARG A 232 -12.62 5.78 -12.03
N ARG A 233 -12.91 4.95 -11.02
CA ARG A 233 -13.74 5.36 -9.89
C ARG A 233 -13.10 6.46 -9.06
N LEU A 234 -11.83 6.31 -8.72
CA LEU A 234 -11.13 7.24 -7.83
C LEU A 234 -10.79 8.59 -8.48
N THR A 235 -10.53 8.60 -9.79
CA THR A 235 -10.06 9.80 -10.51
C THR A 235 -11.07 10.37 -11.52
N GLY A 236 -12.10 9.63 -11.86
CA GLY A 236 -13.05 9.98 -12.92
C GLY A 236 -12.49 9.81 -14.34
N SER A 237 -11.31 9.21 -14.52
CA SER A 237 -10.65 9.04 -15.81
C SER A 237 -9.97 7.69 -15.95
N GLU A 238 -9.82 7.23 -17.19
CA GLU A 238 -9.00 6.05 -17.48
C GLU A 238 -7.52 6.33 -17.24
N PRO A 239 -6.73 5.31 -16.81
CA PRO A 239 -5.29 5.47 -16.72
C PRO A 239 -4.70 5.72 -18.11
N LYS A 240 -3.80 6.68 -18.21
CA LYS A 240 -3.03 6.90 -19.45
C LYS A 240 -1.97 5.82 -19.54
N LEU A 241 -2.27 4.76 -20.26
CA LEU A 241 -1.32 3.70 -20.61
C LEU A 241 -0.63 4.12 -21.90
N SER A 242 0.67 4.24 -21.87
CA SER A 242 1.52 4.49 -23.05
C SER A 242 1.78 3.18 -23.79
#